data_bfa676995751a1ddfe90457fcfc8c7f7
#
_entry.id   bfa676995751a1ddfe90457fcfc8c7f7
#
_cell.length_a   1.000
_cell.length_b   1.000
_cell.length_c   1.000
_cell.angle_alpha   90.00
_cell.angle_beta   90.00
_cell.angle_gamma   90.00
#
_symmetry.space_group_name_H-M   'P 1'
#
loop_
_entity.id
_entity.type
_entity.pdbx_description
1 polymer ?
#
loop_
_entity_poly.entity_id
_entity_poly.type
_entity_poly.pdbx_seq_one_letter_code
_entity_poly.pdbx_strand_id
1 'polypeptide(L)'
;MQCLNPLVVKNPNLFVNGDLRQTILVPCGHCIACRIARSREWAVRLLHESEFWDEFCFVTLTYDDEHLVSPSLVPRDLTLFFKKLRRDLGERKIKYFAQGHRDLSGRVEPEL
;
A
#
# COMPACT_ATOMS: atom_id res chain seq x y z
N MET A 1 -17.16 -7.17 -5.34
CA MET A 1 -16.60 -7.83 -6.55
C MET A 1 -15.77 -9.02 -6.10
N GLN A 2 -16.04 -10.19 -6.62
CA GLN A 2 -15.31 -11.42 -6.25
C GLN A 2 -14.03 -11.55 -7.08
N CYS A 3 -13.02 -12.22 -6.49
CA CYS A 3 -11.79 -12.53 -7.21
C CYS A 3 -12.08 -13.30 -8.52
N LEU A 4 -11.46 -12.87 -9.61
CA LEU A 4 -11.66 -13.49 -10.93
C LEU A 4 -10.87 -14.79 -11.10
N ASN A 5 -9.84 -14.99 -10.29
CA ASN A 5 -8.93 -16.14 -10.42
C ASN A 5 -8.45 -16.61 -9.03
N PRO A 6 -9.37 -17.15 -8.19
CA PRO A 6 -9.04 -17.54 -6.84
C PRO A 6 -8.03 -18.69 -6.82
N LEU A 7 -7.14 -18.65 -5.83
CA LEU A 7 -6.15 -19.69 -5.58
C LEU A 7 -6.70 -20.73 -4.63
N VAL A 8 -6.45 -22.00 -4.92
CA VAL A 8 -6.82 -23.10 -4.05
C VAL A 8 -5.64 -23.44 -3.15
N VAL A 9 -5.81 -23.28 -1.85
CA VAL A 9 -4.77 -23.54 -0.85
C VAL A 9 -5.24 -24.60 0.12
N LYS A 10 -4.38 -25.57 0.40
CA LYS A 10 -4.63 -26.57 1.45
C LYS A 10 -4.40 -25.92 2.82
N ASN A 11 -5.35 -26.05 3.70
CA ASN A 11 -5.18 -25.56 5.07
C ASN A 11 -4.65 -26.70 5.96
N PRO A 12 -3.38 -26.64 6.40
CA PRO A 12 -2.80 -27.68 7.22
C PRO A 12 -3.35 -27.74 8.64
N ASN A 13 -4.08 -26.70 9.07
CA ASN A 13 -4.57 -26.57 10.44
C ASN A 13 -6.05 -26.97 10.59
N LEU A 14 -6.76 -27.26 9.51
CA LEU A 14 -8.14 -27.69 9.56
C LEU A 14 -8.22 -29.22 9.51
N PHE A 15 -8.11 -29.82 10.70
CA PHE A 15 -8.49 -31.22 10.91
C PHE A 15 -9.99 -31.28 11.17
N VAL A 16 -10.77 -31.49 10.13
CA VAL A 16 -12.18 -31.87 10.29
C VAL A 16 -12.32 -33.32 9.84
N ASN A 17 -12.69 -34.17 10.78
CA ASN A 17 -12.95 -35.60 10.56
C ASN A 17 -11.77 -36.43 9.99
N GLY A 18 -10.51 -36.01 10.26
CA GLY A 18 -9.33 -36.74 9.82
C GLY A 18 -9.01 -36.63 8.33
N ASP A 19 -9.70 -35.77 7.62
CA ASP A 19 -9.47 -35.57 6.19
C ASP A 19 -8.67 -34.26 5.92
N LEU A 20 -7.46 -34.45 5.41
CA LEU A 20 -6.54 -33.37 5.02
C LEU A 20 -6.95 -32.63 3.73
N ARG A 21 -8.15 -32.90 3.22
CA ARG A 21 -8.59 -32.42 1.91
C ARG A 21 -9.34 -31.10 1.93
N GLN A 22 -9.43 -30.43 3.05
CA GLN A 22 -10.09 -29.13 3.06
C GLN A 22 -9.19 -28.08 2.41
N THR A 23 -9.56 -27.74 1.20
CA THR A 23 -9.00 -26.63 0.46
C THR A 23 -9.84 -25.40 0.69
N ILE A 24 -9.19 -24.25 0.86
CA ILE A 24 -9.84 -22.96 0.91
C ILE A 24 -9.49 -22.16 -0.34
N LEU A 25 -10.46 -21.37 -0.80
CA LEU A 25 -10.23 -20.43 -1.88
C LEU A 25 -9.71 -19.11 -1.31
N VAL A 26 -8.55 -18.69 -1.80
CA VAL A 26 -7.89 -17.46 -1.38
C VAL A 26 -7.86 -16.50 -2.56
N PRO A 27 -8.15 -15.21 -2.35
CA PRO A 27 -8.03 -14.21 -3.42
C PRO A 27 -6.60 -14.18 -3.98
N CYS A 28 -6.46 -14.07 -5.30
CA CYS A 28 -5.16 -14.06 -5.95
C CYS A 28 -4.30 -12.82 -5.64
N GLY A 29 -4.94 -11.70 -5.30
CA GLY A 29 -4.28 -10.45 -5.00
C GLY A 29 -3.85 -9.64 -6.23
N HIS A 30 -3.93 -10.20 -7.42
CA HIS A 30 -3.40 -9.61 -8.64
C HIS A 30 -4.47 -9.20 -9.66
N CYS A 31 -5.65 -9.81 -9.62
CA CYS A 31 -6.72 -9.44 -10.54
C CYS A 31 -7.30 -8.07 -10.18
N ILE A 32 -8.02 -7.47 -11.12
CA ILE A 32 -8.60 -6.14 -10.91
C ILE A 32 -9.54 -6.08 -9.71
N ALA A 33 -10.32 -7.14 -9.49
CA ALA A 33 -11.23 -7.23 -8.35
C ALA A 33 -10.48 -7.23 -7.02
N CYS A 34 -9.38 -7.98 -6.90
CA CYS A 34 -8.53 -8.01 -5.70
C CYS A 34 -7.84 -6.67 -5.46
N ARG A 35 -7.39 -6.01 -6.52
CA ARG A 35 -6.76 -4.69 -6.43
C ARG A 35 -7.74 -3.62 -5.95
N ILE A 36 -8.96 -3.64 -6.45
CA ILE A 36 -10.03 -2.74 -6.00
C ILE A 36 -10.38 -3.01 -4.53
N ALA A 37 -10.53 -4.26 -4.13
CA ALA A 37 -10.80 -4.64 -2.75
C ALA A 37 -9.70 -4.15 -1.79
N ARG A 38 -8.45 -4.30 -2.17
CA ARG A 38 -7.30 -3.82 -1.40
C ARG A 38 -7.29 -2.30 -1.27
N SER A 39 -7.59 -1.60 -2.35
CA SER A 39 -7.70 -0.14 -2.36
C SER A 39 -8.79 0.34 -1.39
N ARG A 40 -9.95 -0.29 -1.39
CA ARG A 40 -11.05 0.02 -0.45
C ARG A 40 -10.66 -0.23 1.00
N GLU A 41 -9.96 -1.32 1.26
CA GLU A 41 -9.46 -1.64 2.60
C GLU A 41 -8.55 -0.55 3.16
N TRP A 42 -7.60 -0.09 2.35
CA TRP A 42 -6.72 1.02 2.72
C TRP A 42 -7.48 2.33 2.91
N ALA A 43 -8.45 2.62 2.06
CA ALA A 43 -9.27 3.82 2.20
C ALA A 43 -10.02 3.85 3.55
N VAL A 44 -10.59 2.71 3.95
CA VAL A 44 -11.27 2.58 5.25
C VAL A 44 -10.30 2.77 6.41
N ARG A 45 -9.11 2.18 6.33
CA ARG A 45 -8.08 2.35 7.37
C ARG A 45 -7.63 3.80 7.50
N LEU A 46 -7.47 4.51 6.39
CA LEU A 46 -7.10 5.91 6.38
C LEU A 46 -8.19 6.80 6.98
N LEU A 47 -9.46 6.52 6.69
CA LEU A 47 -10.59 7.22 7.29
C LEU A 47 -10.63 7.02 8.81
N HIS A 48 -10.45 5.80 9.28
CA HIS A 48 -10.42 5.52 10.72
C HIS A 48 -9.25 6.21 11.41
N GLU A 49 -8.08 6.20 10.80
CA GLU A 49 -6.91 6.88 11.36
C GLU A 49 -7.10 8.39 11.39
N SER A 50 -7.74 8.98 10.39
CA SER A 50 -7.97 10.42 10.33
C SER A 50 -8.80 10.96 11.48
N GLU A 51 -9.66 10.13 12.10
CA GLU A 51 -10.45 10.52 13.26
C GLU A 51 -9.62 10.82 14.50
N PHE A 52 -8.42 10.28 14.58
CA PHE A 52 -7.50 10.48 15.71
C PHE A 52 -6.59 11.71 15.55
N TRP A 53 -6.65 12.38 14.40
CA TRP A 53 -5.77 13.50 14.06
C TRP A 53 -6.58 14.74 13.75
N ASP A 54 -6.16 15.87 14.29
CA ASP A 54 -6.83 17.16 14.08
C ASP A 54 -6.56 17.70 12.67
N GLU A 55 -5.40 17.38 12.11
CA GLU A 55 -4.97 17.89 10.82
C GLU A 55 -4.42 16.77 9.95
N PHE A 56 -4.75 16.80 8.69
CA PHE A 56 -4.16 15.93 7.68
C PHE A 56 -4.03 16.64 6.35
N CYS A 57 -3.09 16.20 5.53
CA CYS A 57 -2.89 16.75 4.20
C CYS A 57 -2.55 15.65 3.21
N PHE A 58 -2.81 15.95 1.95
CA PHE A 58 -2.40 15.12 0.82
C PHE A 58 -1.22 15.80 0.14
N VAL A 59 -0.13 15.06 -0.05
CA VAL A 59 1.10 15.58 -0.64
C VAL A 59 1.51 14.70 -1.81
N THR A 60 1.83 15.29 -2.94
CA THR A 60 2.42 14.62 -4.09
C THR A 60 3.90 14.98 -4.16
N LEU A 61 4.76 13.97 -4.18
CA LEU A 61 6.20 14.14 -4.33
C LEU A 61 6.64 13.63 -5.70
N THR A 62 7.42 14.42 -6.38
CA THR A 62 7.97 14.10 -7.70
C THR A 62 9.48 14.28 -7.70
N TYR A 63 10.17 13.54 -8.58
CA TYR A 63 11.59 13.79 -8.85
C TYR A 63 11.73 14.90 -9.88
N ASP A 64 12.73 15.75 -9.68
CA ASP A 64 13.16 16.64 -10.75
C ASP A 64 14.01 15.87 -11.78
N ASP A 65 14.19 16.46 -12.98
CA ASP A 65 14.91 15.77 -14.05
C ASP A 65 16.39 15.54 -13.71
N GLU A 66 16.99 16.38 -12.87
CA GLU A 66 18.40 16.26 -12.46
C GLU A 66 18.62 15.09 -11.49
N HIS A 67 17.64 14.80 -10.64
CA HIS A 67 17.73 13.77 -9.60
C HIS A 67 17.05 12.45 -10.00
N LEU A 68 16.51 12.37 -11.20
CA LEU A 68 15.87 11.16 -11.72
C LEU A 68 16.94 10.20 -12.24
N VAL A 69 17.53 9.43 -11.34
CA VAL A 69 18.61 8.48 -11.67
C VAL A 69 18.06 7.15 -12.22
N SER A 70 16.83 6.84 -11.93
CA SER A 70 16.20 5.55 -12.27
C SER A 70 14.80 5.78 -12.83
N PRO A 71 14.35 4.97 -13.81
CA PRO A 71 12.95 5.01 -14.27
C PRO A 71 11.95 4.52 -13.22
N SER A 72 12.44 3.96 -12.13
CA SER A 72 11.63 3.41 -11.04
C SER A 72 11.78 4.23 -9.77
N LEU A 73 10.73 4.24 -8.96
CA LEU A 73 10.75 4.83 -7.64
C LEU A 73 11.75 4.10 -6.75
N VAL A 74 12.59 4.86 -6.03
CA VAL A 74 13.55 4.32 -5.06
C VAL A 74 12.96 4.47 -3.65
N PRO A 75 12.60 3.37 -2.96
CA PRO A 75 11.99 3.46 -1.62
C PRO A 75 12.88 4.14 -0.58
N ARG A 76 14.20 4.08 -0.75
CA ARG A 76 15.16 4.73 0.12
C ARG A 76 15.00 6.25 0.13
N ASP A 77 14.70 6.85 -1.01
CA ASP A 77 14.52 8.31 -1.12
C ASP A 77 13.34 8.77 -0.26
N LEU A 78 12.26 8.02 -0.26
CA LEU A 78 11.10 8.29 0.58
C LEU A 78 11.45 8.15 2.07
N THR A 79 12.19 7.11 2.44
CA THR A 79 12.64 6.91 3.82
C THR A 79 13.52 8.07 4.31
N LEU A 80 14.45 8.54 3.48
CA LEU A 80 15.33 9.67 3.81
C LEU A 80 14.52 10.96 3.94
N PHE A 81 13.55 11.18 3.06
CA PHE A 81 12.65 12.33 3.13
C PHE A 81 11.90 12.38 4.46
N PHE A 82 11.31 11.26 4.89
CA PHE A 82 10.59 11.21 6.16
C PHE A 82 11.50 11.34 7.38
N LYS A 83 12.71 10.84 7.33
CA LYS A 83 13.69 11.05 8.39
C LYS A 83 14.02 12.53 8.55
N LYS A 84 14.24 13.22 7.44
CA LYS A 84 14.50 14.67 7.44
C LYS A 84 13.29 15.45 7.94
N LEU A 85 12.10 15.10 7.45
CA LEU A 85 10.85 15.75 7.86
C LEU A 85 10.60 15.61 9.36
N ARG A 86 10.79 14.42 9.92
CA ARG A 86 10.64 14.19 11.36
C ARG A 86 11.66 14.96 12.19
N ARG A 87 12.87 15.12 11.69
CA ARG A 87 13.91 15.94 12.33
C ARG A 87 13.51 17.41 12.34
N ASP A 88 13.00 17.93 11.23
CA ASP A 88 12.59 19.34 11.10
C ASP A 88 11.34 19.65 11.92
N LEU A 89 10.43 18.70 12.07
CA LEU A 89 9.22 18.85 12.88
C LEU A 89 9.46 18.70 14.40
N GLY A 90 10.60 18.14 14.81
CA GLY A 90 10.98 17.96 16.20
C GLY A 90 10.03 17.03 16.97
N GLU A 91 9.30 17.60 17.94
CA GLU A 91 8.39 16.83 18.80
C GLU A 91 7.04 16.47 18.17
N ARG A 92 6.71 17.05 17.02
CA ARG A 92 5.45 16.77 16.34
C ARG A 92 5.46 15.35 15.79
N LYS A 93 4.46 14.58 16.18
CA LYS A 93 4.26 13.23 15.66
C LYS A 93 3.53 13.28 14.34
N ILE A 94 4.01 12.50 13.37
CA ILE A 94 3.35 12.34 12.09
C ILE A 94 3.16 10.85 11.78
N LYS A 95 2.06 10.54 11.14
CA LYS A 95 1.84 9.26 10.49
C LYS A 95 1.61 9.52 9.01
N TYR A 96 2.03 8.61 8.18
CA TYR A 96 1.87 8.73 6.74
C TYR A 96 1.43 7.42 6.11
N PHE A 97 0.74 7.54 5.01
CA PHE A 97 0.52 6.47 4.04
C PHE A 97 1.13 6.93 2.73
N ALA A 98 1.99 6.12 2.14
CA ALA A 98 2.65 6.45 0.88
C ALA A 98 2.33 5.40 -0.17
N GLN A 99 2.02 5.85 -1.37
CA GLN A 99 1.76 5.00 -2.51
C GLN A 99 2.53 5.53 -3.71
N GLY A 100 3.24 4.63 -4.40
CA GLY A 100 3.86 4.96 -5.68
C GLY A 100 2.82 4.98 -6.79
N HIS A 101 2.87 6.01 -7.61
CA HIS A 101 2.00 6.16 -8.77
C HIS A 101 2.86 6.24 -10.04
N ARG A 102 2.40 5.57 -11.09
CA ARG A 102 3.02 5.64 -12.40
C ARG A 102 2.10 6.44 -13.32
N ASP A 103 2.60 7.53 -13.85
CA ASP A 103 1.86 8.32 -14.83
C ASP A 103 1.85 7.64 -16.20
N LEU A 104 1.10 8.23 -17.14
CA LEU A 104 1.00 7.72 -18.51
C LEU A 104 2.32 7.84 -19.29
N SER A 105 3.27 8.66 -18.83
CA SER A 105 4.60 8.82 -19.44
C SER A 105 5.63 7.81 -18.90
N GLY A 106 5.23 6.96 -17.96
CA GLY A 106 6.08 5.95 -17.34
C GLY A 106 6.87 6.44 -16.12
N ARG A 107 6.68 7.68 -15.70
CA ARG A 107 7.24 8.18 -14.45
C ARG A 107 6.49 7.63 -13.25
N VAL A 108 7.21 7.31 -12.20
CA VAL A 108 6.62 6.88 -10.94
C VAL A 108 6.66 8.04 -9.96
N GLU A 109 5.48 8.48 -9.55
CA GLU A 109 5.33 9.55 -8.57
C GLU A 109 4.87 8.96 -7.24
N PRO A 110 5.56 9.26 -6.12
CA PRO A 110 5.07 8.85 -4.80
C PRO A 110 3.92 9.76 -4.35
N GLU A 111 2.82 9.15 -3.99
CA GLU A 111 1.69 9.84 -3.35
C GLU A 111 1.69 9.55 -1.85
N LEU A 112 1.51 10.59 -1.08
CA LEU A 112 1.47 10.50 0.39
C LEU A 112 0.07 10.69 0.93
#